data_a3360a2c67d83e0e76eb1536e856c898
#
_entry.id   a3360a2c67d83e0e76eb1536e856c898
#
_cell.length_a   1.000
_cell.length_b   1.000
_cell.length_c   1.000
_cell.angle_alpha   90.00
_cell.angle_beta   90.00
_cell.angle_gamma   90.00
#
_symmetry.space_group_name_H-M   'P 1'
#
loop_
_entity.id
_entity.type
_entity.pdbx_description
1 polymer ?
#
loop_
_entity_poly.entity_id
_entity_poly.type
_entity_poly.pdbx_seq_one_letter_code
_entity_poly.pdbx_strand_id
1 'polypeptide(L)'
;MPAISNDWKEKLMPEYAKPYYKKLFDFVKEEYSKFIIYPPANDIFNALHFTPLKNVKVVIIGQDPYHEENQAHGLCFSVLPGNQTPPSLQNIYKELNNDLGCFIPNNGYLKKWADQGVLLLNAVLTVRAHNANSHAGHGWEQFTDAIINIINLENRPVVFMLWGAYAQKKTELLNNPKHLILKAPHPSPLSAARGFFGCKHFSKANNFLIENGENPIDWQIENL
;
A
#
# COMPACT_ATOMS: atom_id res chain seq x y z
N MET A 1 9.97 -11.64 12.24
CA MET A 1 9.36 -11.19 10.95
C MET A 1 9.66 -12.21 9.89
N PRO A 2 8.76 -12.48 8.94
CA PRO A 2 8.99 -13.44 7.85
C PRO A 2 10.13 -12.98 6.94
N ALA A 3 10.72 -13.92 6.20
CA ALA A 3 11.77 -13.58 5.24
C ALA A 3 11.14 -13.14 3.91
N ILE A 4 11.67 -12.09 3.29
CA ILE A 4 11.34 -11.70 1.93
C ILE A 4 12.14 -12.60 0.98
N SER A 5 11.47 -13.31 0.06
CA SER A 5 12.07 -14.39 -0.74
C SER A 5 12.24 -14.06 -2.22
N ASN A 6 11.62 -12.98 -2.72
CA ASN A 6 11.70 -12.55 -4.12
C ASN A 6 12.80 -11.50 -4.36
N ASP A 7 12.75 -10.79 -5.48
CA ASP A 7 13.73 -9.79 -5.91
C ASP A 7 13.89 -8.56 -4.96
N TRP A 8 12.95 -8.33 -4.06
CA TRP A 8 13.09 -7.37 -2.98
C TRP A 8 14.21 -7.73 -2.00
N LYS A 9 14.48 -9.04 -1.81
CA LYS A 9 15.45 -9.51 -0.82
C LYS A 9 16.82 -8.85 -0.98
N GLU A 10 17.38 -8.91 -2.19
CA GLU A 10 18.71 -8.35 -2.46
C GLU A 10 18.74 -6.84 -2.30
N LYS A 11 17.69 -6.15 -2.75
CA LYS A 11 17.58 -4.68 -2.65
C LYS A 11 17.44 -4.18 -1.23
N LEU A 12 16.80 -4.96 -0.34
CA LEU A 12 16.57 -4.61 1.05
C LEU A 12 17.67 -5.11 2.01
N MET A 13 18.59 -5.96 1.55
CA MET A 13 19.71 -6.43 2.39
C MET A 13 20.47 -5.30 3.10
N PRO A 14 20.80 -4.16 2.43
CA PRO A 14 21.49 -3.05 3.12
C PRO A 14 20.68 -2.46 4.28
N GLU A 15 19.33 -2.49 4.21
CA GLU A 15 18.48 -1.97 5.28
C GLU A 15 18.56 -2.84 6.53
N TYR A 16 18.67 -4.17 6.37
CA TYR A 16 18.74 -5.11 7.49
C TYR A 16 20.00 -4.92 8.36
N ALA A 17 21.07 -4.37 7.79
CA ALA A 17 22.32 -4.09 8.51
C ALA A 17 22.27 -2.76 9.29
N LYS A 18 21.26 -1.91 9.06
CA LYS A 18 21.18 -0.59 9.71
C LYS A 18 20.72 -0.69 11.18
N PRO A 19 21.25 0.16 12.08
CA PRO A 19 20.88 0.14 13.50
C PRO A 19 19.39 0.31 13.78
N TYR A 20 18.66 1.12 12.96
CA TYR A 20 17.25 1.30 13.14
C TYR A 20 16.46 0.01 12.89
N TYR A 21 16.88 -0.80 11.89
CA TYR A 21 16.20 -2.05 11.56
C TYR A 21 16.30 -3.08 12.69
N LYS A 22 17.46 -3.15 13.34
CA LYS A 22 17.63 -4.00 14.52
C LYS A 22 16.68 -3.58 15.64
N LYS A 23 16.58 -2.26 15.92
CA LYS A 23 15.65 -1.73 16.93
C LYS A 23 14.20 -2.03 16.57
N LEU A 24 13.83 -1.82 15.30
CA LEU A 24 12.50 -2.16 14.78
C LEU A 24 12.20 -3.66 14.95
N PHE A 25 13.15 -4.52 14.58
CA PHE A 25 12.97 -5.96 14.69
C PHE A 25 12.75 -6.39 16.14
N ASP A 26 13.57 -5.90 17.08
CA ASP A 26 13.48 -6.19 18.51
C ASP A 26 12.12 -5.69 19.07
N PHE A 27 11.71 -4.47 18.70
CA PHE A 27 10.41 -3.90 19.06
C PHE A 27 9.26 -4.76 18.56
N VAL A 28 9.20 -5.08 17.26
CA VAL A 28 8.13 -5.90 16.67
C VAL A 28 8.06 -7.27 17.34
N LYS A 29 9.21 -7.91 17.58
CA LYS A 29 9.26 -9.21 18.27
C LYS A 29 8.68 -9.13 19.68
N GLU A 30 8.99 -8.08 20.42
CA GLU A 30 8.46 -7.83 21.76
C GLU A 30 6.94 -7.60 21.71
N GLU A 31 6.45 -6.79 20.77
CA GLU A 31 5.04 -6.50 20.60
C GLU A 31 4.21 -7.78 20.34
N TYR A 32 4.64 -8.63 19.40
CA TYR A 32 3.96 -9.91 19.14
C TYR A 32 4.02 -10.89 20.33
N SER A 33 4.97 -10.73 21.24
CA SER A 33 5.05 -11.59 22.44
C SER A 33 4.11 -11.16 23.58
N LYS A 34 3.65 -9.90 23.55
CA LYS A 34 2.89 -9.28 24.67
C LYS A 34 1.47 -8.91 24.31
N PHE A 35 1.18 -8.65 23.03
CA PHE A 35 -0.08 -8.07 22.57
C PHE A 35 -0.61 -8.80 21.35
N ILE A 36 -1.88 -8.58 21.05
CA ILE A 36 -2.47 -8.96 19.77
C ILE A 36 -2.06 -7.89 18.74
N ILE A 37 -1.33 -8.31 17.72
CA ILE A 37 -0.79 -7.44 16.67
C ILE A 37 -1.36 -7.84 15.31
N TYR A 38 -1.70 -6.86 14.49
CA TYR A 38 -2.13 -7.05 13.11
C TYR A 38 -1.15 -6.40 12.11
N PRO A 39 -1.03 -7.00 10.90
CA PRO A 39 -1.53 -8.31 10.49
C PRO A 39 -0.82 -9.45 11.25
N PRO A 40 -1.25 -10.73 11.08
CA PRO A 40 -0.47 -11.88 11.55
C PRO A 40 0.99 -11.79 11.08
N ALA A 41 1.93 -12.28 11.89
CA ALA A 41 3.37 -12.09 11.64
C ALA A 41 3.82 -12.52 10.24
N ASN A 42 3.23 -13.60 9.70
CA ASN A 42 3.56 -14.10 8.35
C ASN A 42 3.09 -13.17 7.22
N ASP A 43 2.13 -12.29 7.49
CA ASP A 43 1.50 -11.43 6.50
C ASP A 43 2.10 -10.02 6.43
N ILE A 44 3.04 -9.66 7.33
CA ILE A 44 3.63 -8.32 7.44
C ILE A 44 4.14 -7.82 6.09
N PHE A 45 4.77 -8.69 5.29
CA PHE A 45 5.38 -8.34 4.01
C PHE A 45 4.58 -8.80 2.78
N ASN A 46 3.28 -9.09 2.93
CA ASN A 46 2.46 -9.56 1.81
C ASN A 46 2.42 -8.57 0.64
N ALA A 47 2.48 -7.26 0.89
CA ALA A 47 2.60 -6.26 -0.18
C ALA A 47 3.82 -6.53 -1.09
N LEU A 48 4.96 -6.88 -0.49
CA LEU A 48 6.19 -7.20 -1.22
C LEU A 48 6.16 -8.60 -1.83
N HIS A 49 5.57 -9.58 -1.12
CA HIS A 49 5.45 -10.95 -1.61
C HIS A 49 4.57 -11.06 -2.84
N PHE A 50 3.41 -10.40 -2.84
CA PHE A 50 2.46 -10.44 -3.96
C PHE A 50 2.89 -9.53 -5.12
N THR A 51 3.67 -8.49 -4.84
CA THR A 51 4.14 -7.56 -5.86
C THR A 51 5.68 -7.51 -5.88
N PRO A 52 6.35 -8.44 -6.60
CA PRO A 52 7.80 -8.39 -6.81
C PRO A 52 8.23 -7.04 -7.41
N LEU A 53 9.43 -6.55 -7.06
CA LEU A 53 9.93 -5.23 -7.50
C LEU A 53 9.83 -5.05 -9.02
N LYS A 54 10.26 -6.04 -9.79
CA LYS A 54 10.21 -6.00 -11.25
C LYS A 54 8.82 -5.87 -11.85
N ASN A 55 7.78 -6.21 -11.07
CA ASN A 55 6.38 -6.16 -11.51
C ASN A 55 5.65 -4.90 -11.04
N VAL A 56 6.26 -4.06 -10.18
CA VAL A 56 5.60 -2.85 -9.63
C VAL A 56 5.29 -1.88 -10.76
N LYS A 57 4.02 -1.61 -11.01
CA LYS A 57 3.52 -0.62 -12.00
C LYS A 57 2.89 0.59 -11.31
N VAL A 58 2.19 0.33 -10.21
CA VAL A 58 1.50 1.36 -9.43
C VAL A 58 1.85 1.18 -7.96
N VAL A 59 2.05 2.27 -7.23
CA VAL A 59 2.24 2.30 -5.78
C VAL A 59 1.11 3.09 -5.14
N ILE A 60 0.39 2.46 -4.22
CA ILE A 60 -0.60 3.11 -3.36
C ILE A 60 -0.08 3.05 -1.93
N ILE A 61 -0.06 4.20 -1.24
CA ILE A 61 0.50 4.29 0.11
C ILE A 61 -0.64 4.52 1.11
N GLY A 62 -0.81 3.55 2.03
CA GLY A 62 -1.62 3.67 3.22
C GLY A 62 -0.81 4.16 4.42
N GLN A 63 -1.47 4.41 5.55
CA GLN A 63 -0.82 4.85 6.78
C GLN A 63 -0.36 3.65 7.60
N ASP A 64 -1.28 2.93 8.22
CA ASP A 64 -1.07 1.75 9.05
C ASP A 64 -2.14 0.68 8.76
N PRO A 65 -1.96 -0.56 9.21
CA PRO A 65 -2.96 -1.61 9.00
C PRO A 65 -4.28 -1.33 9.74
N TYR A 66 -5.38 -1.91 9.26
CA TYR A 66 -6.61 -1.98 10.05
C TYR A 66 -6.34 -2.72 11.37
N HIS A 67 -6.92 -2.22 12.46
CA HIS A 67 -6.63 -2.68 13.81
C HIS A 67 -7.74 -3.56 14.43
N GLU A 68 -8.77 -3.90 13.65
CA GLU A 68 -9.81 -4.84 14.07
C GLU A 68 -9.49 -6.26 13.61
N GLU A 69 -10.12 -7.22 14.28
CA GLU A 69 -9.89 -8.64 14.06
C GLU A 69 -10.19 -9.07 12.62
N ASN A 70 -9.35 -9.93 12.06
CA ASN A 70 -9.48 -10.54 10.73
C ASN A 70 -9.47 -9.54 9.54
N GLN A 71 -9.18 -8.25 9.74
CA GLN A 71 -9.15 -7.28 8.65
C GLN A 71 -7.81 -7.25 7.92
N ALA A 72 -6.72 -6.89 8.62
CA ALA A 72 -5.42 -6.67 8.02
C ALA A 72 -4.73 -7.97 7.61
N HIS A 73 -4.17 -7.96 6.41
CA HIS A 73 -3.40 -9.07 5.84
C HIS A 73 -2.15 -8.61 5.06
N GLY A 74 -1.62 -7.42 5.38
CA GLY A 74 -0.38 -6.88 4.83
C GLY A 74 -0.51 -6.06 3.54
N LEU A 75 -1.73 -5.81 3.05
CA LEU A 75 -2.01 -4.90 1.94
C LEU A 75 -2.79 -3.67 2.45
N CYS A 76 -2.34 -2.46 2.10
CA CYS A 76 -3.07 -1.26 2.48
C CYS A 76 -4.46 -1.19 1.85
N PHE A 77 -5.45 -0.62 2.57
CA PHE A 77 -6.85 -0.51 2.21
C PHE A 77 -7.61 -1.84 2.06
N SER A 78 -6.93 -2.98 1.98
CA SER A 78 -7.52 -4.29 1.76
C SER A 78 -7.91 -4.96 3.07
N VAL A 79 -9.02 -5.72 3.04
CA VAL A 79 -9.44 -6.59 4.13
C VAL A 79 -9.65 -8.02 3.63
N LEU A 80 -9.49 -9.01 4.53
CA LEU A 80 -9.77 -10.40 4.19
C LEU A 80 -11.23 -10.60 3.82
N PRO A 81 -11.55 -11.61 2.96
CA PRO A 81 -12.92 -12.00 2.65
C PRO A 81 -13.75 -12.25 3.91
N GLY A 82 -15.05 -11.93 3.84
CA GLY A 82 -15.97 -12.07 4.98
C GLY A 82 -16.03 -10.84 5.89
N ASN A 83 -15.12 -9.88 5.73
CA ASN A 83 -15.19 -8.60 6.45
C ASN A 83 -16.02 -7.57 5.69
N GLN A 84 -16.70 -6.71 6.46
CA GLN A 84 -17.35 -5.54 5.88
C GLN A 84 -16.30 -4.62 5.23
N THR A 85 -16.57 -4.17 4.01
CA THR A 85 -15.70 -3.22 3.31
C THR A 85 -15.56 -1.92 4.11
N PRO A 86 -14.33 -1.52 4.50
CA PRO A 86 -14.12 -0.30 5.28
C PRO A 86 -14.52 0.98 4.54
N PRO A 87 -14.92 2.05 5.26
CA PRO A 87 -15.43 3.27 4.66
C PRO A 87 -14.51 3.93 3.62
N SER A 88 -13.20 3.92 3.85
CA SER A 88 -12.23 4.44 2.86
C SER A 88 -12.22 3.62 1.58
N LEU A 89 -12.29 2.29 1.68
CA LEU A 89 -12.34 1.41 0.51
C LEU A 89 -13.68 1.52 -0.23
N GLN A 90 -14.79 1.71 0.48
CA GLN A 90 -16.07 2.02 -0.15
C GLN A 90 -15.99 3.28 -1.02
N ASN A 91 -15.29 4.31 -0.55
CA ASN A 91 -15.09 5.53 -1.32
C ASN A 91 -14.13 5.33 -2.51
N ILE A 92 -13.11 4.47 -2.36
CA ILE A 92 -12.25 4.05 -3.47
C ILE A 92 -13.10 3.36 -4.56
N TYR A 93 -14.00 2.45 -4.19
CA TYR A 93 -14.90 1.78 -5.14
C TYR A 93 -15.90 2.73 -5.79
N LYS A 94 -16.41 3.74 -5.06
CA LYS A 94 -17.26 4.79 -5.66
C LYS A 94 -16.50 5.60 -6.72
N GLU A 95 -15.25 5.97 -6.44
CA GLU A 95 -14.43 6.67 -7.40
C GLU A 95 -14.11 5.79 -8.62
N LEU A 96 -13.80 4.50 -8.42
CA LEU A 96 -13.61 3.53 -9.50
C LEU A 96 -14.87 3.40 -10.41
N ASN A 97 -16.04 3.34 -9.80
CA ASN A 97 -17.29 3.32 -10.54
C ASN A 97 -17.47 4.59 -11.37
N ASN A 98 -17.20 5.77 -10.80
CA ASN A 98 -17.31 7.05 -11.47
C ASN A 98 -16.27 7.25 -12.58
N ASP A 99 -15.04 6.76 -12.39
CA ASP A 99 -13.91 6.96 -13.30
C ASP A 99 -13.90 5.95 -14.46
N LEU A 100 -14.16 4.67 -14.17
CA LEU A 100 -13.99 3.56 -15.11
C LEU A 100 -15.27 2.73 -15.33
N GLY A 101 -16.36 3.03 -14.63
CA GLY A 101 -17.61 2.25 -14.73
C GLY A 101 -17.54 0.88 -14.06
N CYS A 102 -16.53 0.60 -13.23
CA CYS A 102 -16.44 -0.65 -12.47
C CYS A 102 -17.66 -0.81 -11.55
N PHE A 103 -18.23 -2.01 -11.45
CA PHE A 103 -19.26 -2.25 -10.45
C PHE A 103 -18.65 -2.27 -9.04
N ILE A 104 -19.46 -1.96 -8.01
CA ILE A 104 -19.02 -1.99 -6.61
C ILE A 104 -19.07 -3.43 -6.13
N PRO A 105 -17.93 -4.05 -5.77
CA PRO A 105 -17.89 -5.45 -5.35
C PRO A 105 -18.46 -5.64 -3.93
N ASN A 106 -18.83 -6.90 -3.61
CA ASN A 106 -19.35 -7.28 -2.30
C ASN A 106 -18.27 -7.59 -1.25
N ASN A 107 -17.00 -7.36 -1.57
CA ASN A 107 -15.86 -7.65 -0.70
C ASN A 107 -14.79 -6.57 -0.79
N GLY A 108 -13.82 -6.62 0.14
CA GLY A 108 -12.71 -5.68 0.21
C GLY A 108 -11.33 -6.31 -0.03
N TYR A 109 -11.25 -7.43 -0.74
CA TYR A 109 -9.99 -8.15 -0.94
C TYR A 109 -9.27 -7.73 -2.22
N LEU A 110 -8.22 -6.94 -2.08
CA LEU A 110 -7.51 -6.28 -3.18
C LEU A 110 -6.32 -7.07 -3.76
N LYS A 111 -6.18 -8.36 -3.43
CA LYS A 111 -5.05 -9.17 -3.92
C LYS A 111 -4.94 -9.18 -5.44
N LYS A 112 -6.05 -9.16 -6.19
CA LYS A 112 -6.06 -9.06 -7.66
C LYS A 112 -5.28 -7.83 -8.17
N TRP A 113 -5.32 -6.72 -7.46
CA TRP A 113 -4.52 -5.55 -7.83
C TRP A 113 -3.03 -5.81 -7.60
N ALA A 114 -2.68 -6.39 -6.44
CA ALA A 114 -1.28 -6.72 -6.12
C ALA A 114 -0.67 -7.69 -7.14
N ASP A 115 -1.42 -8.71 -7.55
CA ASP A 115 -1.00 -9.71 -8.56
C ASP A 115 -0.72 -9.08 -9.94
N GLN A 116 -1.30 -7.89 -10.22
CA GLN A 116 -1.08 -7.15 -11.48
C GLN A 116 0.05 -6.11 -11.40
N GLY A 117 0.67 -5.94 -10.24
CA GLY A 117 1.76 -4.99 -10.04
C GLY A 117 1.35 -3.70 -9.31
N VAL A 118 0.22 -3.71 -8.58
CA VAL A 118 -0.13 -2.61 -7.67
C VAL A 118 0.45 -2.89 -6.29
N LEU A 119 1.52 -2.20 -5.93
CA LEU A 119 2.10 -2.28 -4.59
C LEU A 119 1.22 -1.53 -3.59
N LEU A 120 0.47 -2.28 -2.78
CA LEU A 120 -0.42 -1.77 -1.73
C LEU A 120 0.34 -1.68 -0.40
N LEU A 121 1.13 -0.62 -0.21
CA LEU A 121 2.08 -0.49 0.89
C LEU A 121 1.55 0.44 1.98
N ASN A 122 1.49 -0.03 3.24
CA ASN A 122 1.35 0.86 4.38
C ASN A 122 2.72 1.45 4.76
N ALA A 123 2.74 2.68 5.28
CA ALA A 123 3.97 3.28 5.79
C ALA A 123 4.42 2.66 7.12
N VAL A 124 3.47 2.22 7.95
CA VAL A 124 3.68 1.43 9.17
C VAL A 124 3.08 0.04 8.92
N LEU A 125 3.86 -1.04 9.09
CA LEU A 125 3.42 -2.36 8.66
C LEU A 125 2.73 -3.21 9.74
N THR A 126 2.73 -2.76 10.99
CA THR A 126 2.09 -3.46 12.11
C THR A 126 1.34 -2.49 13.01
N VAL A 127 0.35 -3.00 13.75
CA VAL A 127 -0.48 -2.21 14.68
C VAL A 127 -0.98 -3.10 15.81
N ARG A 128 -1.14 -2.56 17.04
CA ARG A 128 -1.85 -3.27 18.12
C ARG A 128 -3.35 -3.31 17.84
N ALA A 129 -3.98 -4.42 18.22
CA ALA A 129 -5.43 -4.54 18.20
C ALA A 129 -6.11 -3.33 18.88
N HIS A 130 -7.14 -2.78 18.23
CA HIS A 130 -7.95 -1.65 18.70
C HIS A 130 -7.20 -0.34 18.96
N ASN A 131 -5.94 -0.21 18.52
CA ASN A 131 -5.11 0.96 18.81
C ASN A 131 -4.39 1.47 17.55
N ALA A 132 -5.15 2.20 16.71
CA ALA A 132 -4.62 2.78 15.48
C ALA A 132 -3.32 3.57 15.72
N ASN A 133 -2.40 3.49 14.76
CA ASN A 133 -1.13 4.21 14.78
C ASN A 133 -0.17 3.86 15.94
N SER A 134 -0.44 2.78 16.69
CA SER A 134 0.33 2.38 17.88
C SER A 134 1.79 2.04 17.62
N HIS A 135 2.17 1.69 16.39
CA HIS A 135 3.54 1.35 16.01
C HIS A 135 4.24 2.43 15.17
N ALA A 136 3.64 3.62 15.03
CA ALA A 136 4.29 4.73 14.35
C ALA A 136 5.53 5.22 15.12
N GLY A 137 6.55 5.67 14.38
CA GLY A 137 7.79 6.21 14.97
C GLY A 137 8.77 5.16 15.50
N HIS A 138 8.49 3.86 15.33
CA HIS A 138 9.38 2.78 15.77
C HIS A 138 10.30 2.23 14.67
N GLY A 139 10.35 2.89 13.50
CA GLY A 139 11.27 2.58 12.40
C GLY A 139 10.63 1.99 11.16
N TRP A 140 9.32 1.68 11.18
CA TRP A 140 8.61 1.21 9.98
C TRP A 140 8.66 2.24 8.86
N GLU A 141 8.49 3.53 9.16
CA GLU A 141 8.53 4.61 8.19
C GLU A 141 9.88 4.67 7.46
N GLN A 142 10.99 4.48 8.20
CA GLN A 142 12.32 4.43 7.58
C GLN A 142 12.47 3.23 6.64
N PHE A 143 11.94 2.07 7.02
CA PHE A 143 11.99 0.87 6.20
C PHE A 143 11.14 1.00 4.94
N THR A 144 9.93 1.54 5.05
CA THR A 144 9.04 1.74 3.90
C THR A 144 9.49 2.89 3.00
N ASP A 145 10.15 3.90 3.55
CA ASP A 145 10.82 4.94 2.76
C ASP A 145 11.99 4.37 1.93
N ALA A 146 12.72 3.40 2.46
CA ALA A 146 13.73 2.69 1.69
C ALA A 146 13.11 1.90 0.53
N ILE A 147 11.95 1.26 0.72
CA ILE A 147 11.20 0.59 -0.36
C ILE A 147 10.81 1.60 -1.45
N ILE A 148 10.27 2.75 -1.07
CA ILE A 148 9.89 3.82 -2.01
C ILE A 148 11.11 4.33 -2.78
N ASN A 149 12.25 4.53 -2.11
CA ASN A 149 13.50 4.96 -2.74
C ASN A 149 14.02 3.91 -3.74
N ILE A 150 13.94 2.63 -3.42
CA ILE A 150 14.32 1.55 -4.35
C ILE A 150 13.48 1.66 -5.63
N ILE A 151 12.16 1.85 -5.52
CA ILE A 151 11.28 2.01 -6.68
C ILE A 151 11.62 3.29 -7.45
N ASN A 152 11.90 4.41 -6.73
CA ASN A 152 12.26 5.68 -7.37
C ASN A 152 13.53 5.59 -8.22
N LEU A 153 14.43 4.65 -7.91
CA LEU A 153 15.66 4.41 -8.67
C LEU A 153 15.47 3.51 -9.90
N GLU A 154 14.28 2.90 -10.07
CA GLU A 154 14.01 2.04 -11.21
C GLU A 154 13.98 2.84 -12.53
N ASN A 155 14.57 2.27 -13.57
CA ASN A 155 14.66 2.92 -14.89
C ASN A 155 13.43 2.67 -15.78
N ARG A 156 12.27 2.44 -15.20
CA ARG A 156 10.99 2.19 -15.87
C ARG A 156 9.90 3.08 -15.28
N PRO A 157 8.81 3.35 -16.03
CA PRO A 157 7.70 4.16 -15.53
C PRO A 157 6.97 3.46 -14.37
N VAL A 158 6.67 4.21 -13.31
CA VAL A 158 5.83 3.76 -12.19
C VAL A 158 4.88 4.90 -11.82
N VAL A 159 3.64 4.55 -11.47
CA VAL A 159 2.64 5.52 -11.00
C VAL A 159 2.60 5.50 -9.46
N PHE A 160 2.70 6.67 -8.83
CA PHE A 160 2.50 6.82 -7.40
C PHE A 160 1.17 7.52 -7.13
N MET A 161 0.24 6.84 -6.46
CA MET A 161 -1.03 7.39 -6.01
C MET A 161 -0.93 7.76 -4.53
N LEU A 162 -0.81 9.04 -4.25
CA LEU A 162 -0.56 9.59 -2.91
C LEU A 162 -1.84 10.26 -2.39
N TRP A 163 -2.57 9.54 -1.54
CA TRP A 163 -3.85 9.98 -1.02
C TRP A 163 -3.74 10.49 0.42
N GLY A 164 -4.05 11.78 0.61
CA GLY A 164 -3.96 12.48 1.88
C GLY A 164 -2.57 13.01 2.21
N ALA A 165 -2.50 13.92 3.18
CA ALA A 165 -1.28 14.65 3.53
C ALA A 165 -0.12 13.72 3.95
N TYR A 166 -0.42 12.62 4.63
CA TYR A 166 0.59 11.66 5.09
C TYR A 166 1.31 11.00 3.91
N ALA A 167 0.55 10.43 2.97
CA ALA A 167 1.12 9.82 1.77
C ALA A 167 1.82 10.87 0.88
N GLN A 168 1.28 12.09 0.79
CA GLN A 168 1.86 13.17 -0.03
C GLN A 168 3.23 13.66 0.47
N LYS A 169 3.57 13.51 1.75
CA LYS A 169 4.93 13.79 2.26
C LYS A 169 5.99 12.92 1.58
N LYS A 170 5.62 11.73 1.10
CA LYS A 170 6.54 10.84 0.37
C LYS A 170 6.97 11.39 -1.00
N THR A 171 6.32 12.47 -1.49
CA THR A 171 6.79 13.17 -2.69
C THR A 171 8.24 13.65 -2.57
N GLU A 172 8.71 13.95 -1.36
CA GLU A 172 10.09 14.38 -1.11
C GLU A 172 11.13 13.31 -1.49
N LEU A 173 10.71 12.04 -1.55
CA LEU A 173 11.54 10.90 -1.95
C LEU A 173 11.51 10.66 -3.47
N LEU A 174 10.59 11.29 -4.20
CA LEU A 174 10.27 10.98 -5.59
C LEU A 174 10.80 12.08 -6.51
N ASN A 175 11.95 11.85 -7.12
CA ASN A 175 12.61 12.81 -8.01
C ASN A 175 12.90 12.24 -9.42
N ASN A 176 12.51 11.01 -9.70
CA ASN A 176 12.71 10.41 -11.02
C ASN A 176 11.63 10.89 -12.00
N PRO A 177 12.00 11.59 -13.08
CA PRO A 177 11.04 12.18 -14.03
C PRO A 177 10.27 11.14 -14.86
N LYS A 178 10.65 9.87 -14.81
CA LYS A 178 9.95 8.78 -15.48
C LYS A 178 8.67 8.36 -14.76
N HIS A 179 8.51 8.75 -13.50
CA HIS A 179 7.36 8.36 -12.69
C HIS A 179 6.24 9.40 -12.79
N LEU A 180 5.00 8.91 -12.75
CA LEU A 180 3.81 9.74 -12.60
C LEU A 180 3.41 9.82 -11.12
N ILE A 181 3.28 11.05 -10.60
CA ILE A 181 2.85 11.28 -9.22
C ILE A 181 1.45 11.89 -9.24
N LEU A 182 0.47 11.15 -8.73
CA LEU A 182 -0.93 11.56 -8.62
C LEU A 182 -1.26 11.85 -7.15
N LYS A 183 -1.75 13.05 -6.87
CA LYS A 183 -2.09 13.52 -5.52
C LYS A 183 -3.58 13.82 -5.40
N ALA A 184 -4.22 13.34 -4.34
CA ALA A 184 -5.61 13.65 -3.99
C ALA A 184 -5.78 13.68 -2.47
N PRO A 185 -6.86 14.28 -1.93
CA PRO A 185 -7.26 14.08 -0.54
C PRO A 185 -7.43 12.59 -0.21
N HIS A 186 -7.38 12.24 1.08
CA HIS A 186 -7.55 10.85 1.51
C HIS A 186 -8.99 10.36 1.24
N PRO A 187 -9.20 9.07 0.85
CA PRO A 187 -10.52 8.52 0.56
C PRO A 187 -11.44 8.34 1.79
N SER A 188 -10.99 8.70 3.01
CA SER A 188 -11.84 8.62 4.19
C SER A 188 -13.09 9.48 4.05
N PRO A 189 -14.21 9.12 4.72
CA PRO A 189 -15.43 9.93 4.73
C PRO A 189 -15.20 11.40 5.15
N LEU A 190 -14.17 11.67 5.96
CA LEU A 190 -13.83 13.01 6.44
C LEU A 190 -13.22 13.92 5.35
N SER A 191 -12.73 13.37 4.26
CA SER A 191 -11.97 14.12 3.25
C SER A 191 -12.29 13.78 1.79
N ALA A 192 -12.95 12.69 1.51
CA ALA A 192 -13.19 12.23 0.13
C ALA A 192 -13.93 13.28 -0.74
N ALA A 193 -14.91 13.97 -0.17
CA ALA A 193 -15.65 15.04 -0.85
C ALA A 193 -14.80 16.29 -1.16
N ARG A 194 -13.59 16.40 -0.59
CA ARG A 194 -12.71 17.57 -0.80
C ARG A 194 -11.81 17.44 -2.03
N GLY A 195 -12.06 16.44 -2.90
CA GLY A 195 -11.33 16.26 -4.15
C GLY A 195 -10.72 14.87 -4.36
N PHE A 196 -11.05 13.87 -3.55
CA PHE A 196 -10.79 12.46 -3.88
C PHE A 196 -11.78 11.99 -4.95
N PHE A 197 -13.07 12.27 -4.75
CA PHE A 197 -14.07 12.03 -5.78
C PHE A 197 -13.83 12.93 -6.99
N GLY A 198 -13.74 12.32 -8.17
CA GLY A 198 -13.41 12.99 -9.43
C GLY A 198 -11.91 13.18 -9.67
N CYS A 199 -11.02 12.64 -8.85
CA CYS A 199 -9.57 12.71 -9.07
C CYS A 199 -9.11 11.92 -10.30
N LYS A 200 -9.87 10.88 -10.70
CA LYS A 200 -9.64 10.05 -11.90
C LYS A 200 -8.24 9.43 -11.93
N HIS A 201 -7.76 9.00 -10.78
CA HIS A 201 -6.42 8.44 -10.67
C HIS A 201 -6.29 7.10 -11.37
N PHE A 202 -7.35 6.30 -11.44
CA PHE A 202 -7.34 4.97 -12.04
C PHE A 202 -7.22 5.04 -13.56
N SER A 203 -8.03 5.87 -14.23
CA SER A 203 -7.91 6.12 -15.68
C SER A 203 -6.59 6.80 -16.03
N LYS A 204 -6.15 7.79 -15.25
CA LYS A 204 -4.86 8.46 -15.46
C LYS A 204 -3.69 7.51 -15.35
N ALA A 205 -3.71 6.58 -14.36
CA ALA A 205 -2.67 5.57 -14.22
C ALA A 205 -2.65 4.63 -15.42
N ASN A 206 -3.80 4.13 -15.86
CA ASN A 206 -3.89 3.24 -17.01
C ASN A 206 -3.44 3.93 -18.30
N ASN A 207 -3.84 5.18 -18.53
CA ASN A 207 -3.39 5.94 -19.70
C ASN A 207 -1.86 6.08 -19.70
N PHE A 208 -1.28 6.48 -18.56
CA PHE A 208 0.17 6.61 -18.43
C PHE A 208 0.90 5.28 -18.66
N LEU A 209 0.39 4.16 -18.14
CA LEU A 209 0.98 2.84 -18.37
C LEU A 209 0.95 2.48 -19.85
N ILE A 210 -0.19 2.66 -20.52
CA ILE A 210 -0.36 2.39 -21.97
C ILE A 210 0.58 3.26 -22.81
N GLU A 211 0.67 4.56 -22.53
CA GLU A 211 1.57 5.50 -23.21
C GLU A 211 3.05 5.11 -23.09
N ASN A 212 3.40 4.37 -22.03
CA ASN A 212 4.75 3.88 -21.80
C ASN A 212 4.95 2.40 -22.18
N GLY A 213 4.01 1.79 -22.90
CA GLY A 213 4.11 0.42 -23.41
C GLY A 213 3.85 -0.67 -22.37
N GLU A 214 3.29 -0.31 -21.22
CA GLU A 214 2.91 -1.24 -20.16
C GLU A 214 1.43 -1.64 -20.29
N ASN A 215 1.10 -2.85 -19.83
CA ASN A 215 -0.29 -3.28 -19.75
C ASN A 215 -1.02 -2.48 -18.64
N PRO A 216 -2.24 -1.98 -18.90
CA PRO A 216 -3.06 -1.32 -17.90
C PRO A 216 -3.44 -2.29 -16.77
N ILE A 217 -3.86 -1.73 -15.63
CA ILE A 217 -4.42 -2.48 -14.52
C ILE A 217 -5.91 -2.71 -14.76
N ASP A 218 -6.35 -3.96 -14.62
CA ASP A 218 -7.78 -4.27 -14.46
C ASP A 218 -8.17 -3.99 -13.00
N TRP A 219 -8.82 -2.84 -12.79
CA TRP A 219 -9.21 -2.37 -11.47
C TRP A 219 -10.46 -3.05 -10.93
N GLN A 220 -11.20 -3.78 -11.75
CA GLN A 220 -12.40 -4.47 -11.28
C GLN A 220 -12.05 -5.56 -10.28
N ILE A 221 -12.65 -5.52 -9.10
CA ILE A 221 -12.66 -6.62 -8.12
C ILE A 221 -13.96 -7.40 -8.31
N GLU A 222 -13.85 -8.72 -8.43
CA GLU A 222 -15.00 -9.60 -8.59
C GLU A 222 -15.75 -9.81 -7.27
N ASN A 223 -17.01 -10.18 -7.36
CA ASN A 223 -17.77 -10.64 -6.20
C ASN A 223 -17.25 -12.02 -5.73
N LEU A 224 -17.25 -12.24 -4.43
CA LEU A 224 -16.92 -13.50 -3.79
C LEU A 224 -18.16 -14.16 -3.24
#